data_f724174fe2362129c5833403ac649754
#
_entry.id   f724174fe2362129c5833403ac649754
#
_cell.length_a   1.000
_cell.length_b   1.000
_cell.length_c   1.000
_cell.angle_alpha   90.00
_cell.angle_beta   90.00
_cell.angle_gamma   90.00
#
_symmetry.space_group_name_H-M   'P 1'
#
loop_
_entity.id
_entity.type
_entity.pdbx_description
1 polymer ?
#
loop_
_entity_poly.entity_id
_entity_poly.type
_entity_poly.pdbx_seq_one_letter_code
_entity_poly.pdbx_strand_id
1 'polypeptide(L)'
;AEGGHLFVDSLAIPKSAKHVKNAELFINFILRPEISAKISEAFPYLNPNLAARELLTPAQRNNPASFPTAEELANMQTFKDIGEQATKIDELVTSLKAQ
;
A
#
# COMPACT_ATOMS: atom_id res chain seq x y z
N ALA A 1 21.41 2.25 7.48
CA ALA A 1 20.06 1.68 7.54
C ALA A 1 19.88 0.76 6.33
N GLU A 2 19.24 -0.37 6.53
CA GLU A 2 19.16 -1.44 5.52
C GLU A 2 18.07 -1.18 4.46
N GLY A 3 17.33 -0.07 4.56
CA GLY A 3 16.21 0.25 3.68
C GLY A 3 14.91 -0.44 4.10
N GLY A 4 13.92 -0.40 3.22
CA GLY A 4 12.60 -0.98 3.43
C GLY A 4 12.02 -1.52 2.12
N HIS A 5 10.86 -2.17 2.22
CA HIS A 5 10.11 -2.58 1.05
C HIS A 5 9.04 -1.54 0.71
N LEU A 6 8.94 -1.23 -0.58
CA LEU A 6 7.88 -0.40 -1.13
C LEU A 6 7.00 -1.27 -2.03
N PHE A 7 5.70 -1.25 -1.78
CA PHE A 7 4.70 -1.85 -2.66
C PHE A 7 3.51 -0.90 -2.81
N VAL A 8 2.77 -1.07 -3.89
CA VAL A 8 1.61 -0.23 -4.21
C VAL A 8 0.39 -1.13 -4.34
N ASP A 9 -0.55 -0.96 -3.42
CA ASP A 9 -1.87 -1.57 -3.54
C ASP A 9 -2.72 -0.75 -4.50
N SER A 10 -3.32 -1.42 -5.46
CA SER A 10 -4.13 -0.78 -6.49
C SER A 10 -5.53 -1.39 -6.54
N LEU A 11 -6.53 -0.54 -6.71
CA LEU A 11 -7.87 -0.99 -7.05
C LEU A 11 -7.99 -1.16 -8.55
N ALA A 12 -8.51 -2.30 -8.98
CA ALA A 12 -8.74 -2.59 -10.37
C ALA A 12 -10.18 -3.08 -10.61
N ILE A 13 -10.74 -2.70 -11.73
CA ILE A 13 -12.04 -3.18 -12.17
C ILE A 13 -11.81 -4.25 -13.24
N PRO A 14 -12.13 -5.53 -12.97
CA PRO A 14 -11.98 -6.60 -13.94
C PRO A 14 -12.80 -6.32 -15.22
N LYS A 15 -12.27 -6.71 -16.37
CA LYS A 15 -12.96 -6.53 -17.66
C LYS A 15 -14.35 -7.19 -17.71
N SER A 16 -14.53 -8.26 -16.93
CA SER A 16 -15.80 -9.00 -16.82
C SER A 16 -16.76 -8.45 -15.76
N ALA A 17 -16.44 -7.34 -15.11
CA ALA A 17 -17.28 -6.76 -14.05
C ALA A 17 -18.66 -6.37 -14.60
N LYS A 18 -19.72 -6.80 -13.90
CA LYS A 18 -21.12 -6.51 -14.29
C LYS A 18 -21.58 -5.12 -13.85
N HIS A 19 -20.98 -4.55 -12.82
CA HIS A 19 -21.37 -3.28 -12.18
C HIS A 19 -20.24 -2.26 -12.18
N VAL A 20 -19.66 -1.99 -13.35
CA VAL A 20 -18.51 -1.08 -13.53
C VAL A 20 -18.78 0.30 -12.92
N LYS A 21 -19.96 0.88 -13.18
CA LYS A 21 -20.35 2.19 -12.64
C LYS A 21 -20.34 2.24 -11.11
N ASN A 22 -20.80 1.18 -10.45
CA ASN A 22 -20.78 1.11 -8.99
C ASN A 22 -19.34 0.99 -8.47
N ALA A 23 -18.48 0.25 -9.16
CA ALA A 23 -17.07 0.17 -8.81
C ALA A 23 -16.37 1.52 -8.96
N GLU A 24 -16.62 2.24 -10.04
CA GLU A 24 -16.11 3.61 -10.24
C GLU A 24 -16.60 4.59 -9.17
N LEU A 25 -17.89 4.52 -8.81
CA LEU A 25 -18.45 5.33 -7.72
C LEU A 25 -17.77 5.02 -6.38
N PHE A 26 -17.51 3.76 -6.08
CA PHE A 26 -16.79 3.35 -4.88
C PHE A 26 -15.36 3.89 -4.88
N ILE A 27 -14.62 3.72 -5.97
CA ILE A 27 -13.26 4.23 -6.11
C ILE A 27 -13.27 5.76 -5.93
N ASN A 28 -14.15 6.47 -6.60
CA ASN A 28 -14.29 7.91 -6.45
C ASN A 28 -14.64 8.33 -5.02
N PHE A 29 -15.46 7.55 -4.33
CA PHE A 29 -15.80 7.82 -2.92
C PHE A 29 -14.59 7.73 -2.01
N ILE A 30 -13.79 6.67 -2.10
CA ILE A 30 -12.62 6.48 -1.24
C ILE A 30 -11.47 7.46 -1.56
N LEU A 31 -11.45 8.00 -2.78
CA LEU A 31 -10.47 9.02 -3.20
C LEU A 31 -10.83 10.45 -2.72
N ARG A 32 -12.03 10.66 -2.15
CA ARG A 32 -12.35 11.96 -1.53
C ARG A 32 -11.38 12.24 -0.40
N PRO A 33 -10.84 13.47 -0.30
CA PRO A 33 -9.81 13.79 0.71
C PRO A 33 -10.22 13.43 2.14
N GLU A 34 -11.45 13.76 2.54
CA GLU A 34 -11.98 13.51 3.87
C GLU A 34 -12.16 12.00 4.17
N ILE A 35 -12.50 11.20 3.16
CA ILE A 35 -12.62 9.75 3.31
C ILE A 35 -11.24 9.11 3.33
N SER A 36 -10.38 9.52 2.41
CA SER A 36 -9.00 9.04 2.31
C SER A 36 -8.20 9.35 3.58
N ALA A 37 -8.41 10.52 4.19
CA ALA A 37 -7.80 10.86 5.48
C ALA A 37 -8.25 9.89 6.60
N LYS A 38 -9.55 9.59 6.69
CA LYS A 38 -10.08 8.60 7.66
C LYS A 38 -9.51 7.20 7.43
N ILE A 39 -9.28 6.82 6.18
CA ILE A 39 -8.62 5.54 5.85
C ILE A 39 -7.19 5.55 6.38
N SER A 40 -6.44 6.65 6.23
CA SER A 40 -5.09 6.78 6.78
C SER A 40 -5.04 6.75 8.32
N GLU A 41 -6.09 7.22 8.99
CA GLU A 41 -6.21 7.13 10.44
C GLU A 41 -6.38 5.68 10.91
N ALA A 42 -7.15 4.88 10.16
CA ALA A 42 -7.42 3.49 10.49
C ALA A 42 -6.26 2.55 10.06
N PHE A 43 -5.62 2.88 8.96
CA PHE A 43 -4.54 2.08 8.36
C PHE A 43 -3.33 2.99 8.09
N PRO A 44 -2.27 2.91 8.89
CA PRO A 44 -1.12 3.81 8.84
C PRO A 44 -0.17 3.48 7.67
N TYR A 45 -0.71 3.28 6.49
CA TYR A 45 0.05 3.17 5.25
C TYR A 45 0.26 4.54 4.61
N LEU A 46 1.24 4.63 3.71
CA LEU A 46 1.46 5.83 2.91
C LEU A 46 0.23 6.09 2.04
N ASN A 47 -0.35 7.28 2.18
CA ASN A 47 -1.48 7.70 1.38
C ASN A 47 -1.01 8.59 0.22
N PRO A 48 -1.22 8.17 -1.05
CA PRO A 48 -0.82 8.96 -2.21
C PRO A 48 -1.70 10.20 -2.45
N ASN A 49 -2.84 10.32 -1.74
CA ASN A 49 -3.75 11.45 -1.87
C ASN A 49 -3.21 12.67 -1.11
N LEU A 50 -2.59 13.59 -1.82
CA LEU A 50 -1.98 14.78 -1.23
C LEU A 50 -3.01 15.66 -0.51
N ALA A 51 -4.23 15.79 -1.04
CA ALA A 51 -5.29 16.58 -0.41
C ALA A 51 -5.76 15.93 0.91
N ALA A 52 -5.76 14.61 1.00
CA ALA A 52 -6.05 13.90 2.25
C ALA A 52 -4.96 14.14 3.30
N ARG A 53 -3.70 14.22 2.88
CA ARG A 53 -2.56 14.48 3.79
C ARG A 53 -2.71 15.81 4.53
N GLU A 54 -3.28 16.84 3.89
CA GLU A 54 -3.49 18.15 4.50
C GLU A 54 -4.55 18.11 5.64
N LEU A 55 -5.42 17.12 5.62
CA LEU A 55 -6.45 16.93 6.65
C LEU A 55 -5.96 16.14 7.87
N LEU A 56 -4.81 15.50 7.78
CA LEU A 56 -4.23 14.73 8.89
C LEU A 56 -3.63 15.64 9.95
N THR A 57 -3.58 15.14 11.19
CA THR A 57 -2.91 15.84 12.29
C THR A 57 -1.42 16.00 12.01
N PRO A 58 -0.73 16.99 12.62
CA PRO A 58 0.72 17.13 12.46
C PRO A 58 1.50 15.86 12.87
N ALA A 59 1.07 15.15 13.89
CA ALA A 59 1.69 13.90 14.33
C ALA A 59 1.59 12.81 13.26
N GLN A 60 0.43 12.67 12.61
CA GLN A 60 0.21 11.71 11.54
C GLN A 60 1.00 12.08 10.28
N ARG A 61 1.00 13.38 9.89
CA ARG A 61 1.74 13.88 8.73
C ARG A 61 3.25 13.68 8.83
N ASN A 62 3.77 13.76 10.04
CA ASN A 62 5.21 13.67 10.31
C ASN A 62 5.64 12.24 10.71
N ASN A 63 4.74 11.26 10.62
CA ASN A 63 5.09 9.87 10.89
C ASN A 63 5.94 9.32 9.72
N PRO A 64 7.23 9.01 9.94
CA PRO A 64 8.12 8.53 8.87
C PRO A 64 7.70 7.17 8.30
N ALA A 65 6.97 6.37 9.06
CA ALA A 65 6.45 5.10 8.57
C ALA A 65 5.35 5.28 7.51
N SER A 66 4.57 6.37 7.59
CA SER A 66 3.49 6.69 6.65
C SER A 66 3.90 7.70 5.58
N PHE A 67 4.87 8.55 5.87
CA PHE A 67 5.33 9.62 4.98
C PHE A 67 6.86 9.71 4.98
N PRO A 68 7.55 8.70 4.41
CA PRO A 68 9.00 8.71 4.32
C PRO A 68 9.48 9.89 3.45
N THR A 69 10.69 10.33 3.71
CA THR A 69 11.38 11.35 2.92
C THR A 69 11.76 10.79 1.54
N ALA A 70 12.11 11.68 0.61
CA ALA A 70 12.59 11.27 -0.71
C ALA A 70 13.87 10.40 -0.64
N GLU A 71 14.74 10.68 0.33
CA GLU A 71 15.95 9.89 0.57
C GLU A 71 15.62 8.48 1.10
N GLU A 72 14.69 8.37 2.03
CA GLU A 72 14.21 7.09 2.54
C GLU A 72 13.53 6.27 1.44
N LEU A 73 12.69 6.90 0.60
CA LEU A 73 12.07 6.25 -0.55
C LEU A 73 13.11 5.73 -1.56
N ALA A 74 14.18 6.49 -1.81
CA ALA A 74 15.24 6.09 -2.73
C ALA A 74 15.99 4.84 -2.25
N ASN A 75 16.01 4.58 -0.94
CA ASN A 75 16.62 3.40 -0.32
C ASN A 75 15.67 2.22 -0.19
N MET A 76 14.39 2.37 -0.59
CA MET A 76 13.42 1.28 -0.59
C MET A 76 13.50 0.45 -1.88
N GLN A 77 13.19 -0.81 -1.75
CA GLN A 77 13.14 -1.74 -2.89
C GLN A 77 11.71 -2.23 -3.11
N THR A 78 11.31 -2.30 -4.37
CA THR A 78 10.06 -2.94 -4.75
C THR A 78 10.24 -4.46 -4.81
N PHE A 79 9.17 -5.20 -4.55
CA PHE A 79 9.18 -6.64 -4.77
C PHE A 79 9.41 -6.92 -6.26
N LYS A 80 10.37 -7.81 -6.53
CA LYS A 80 10.62 -8.32 -7.87
C LYS A 80 10.05 -9.72 -7.97
N ASP A 81 9.58 -10.07 -9.16
CA ASP A 81 9.27 -11.47 -9.44
C ASP A 81 10.55 -12.30 -9.32
N ILE A 82 10.54 -13.24 -8.39
CA ILE A 82 11.65 -14.14 -8.11
C ILE A 82 11.56 -15.46 -8.89
N GLY A 83 10.52 -15.61 -9.74
CA GLY A 83 10.33 -16.76 -10.60
C GLY A 83 10.40 -18.09 -9.83
N GLU A 84 11.20 -19.03 -10.32
CA GLU A 84 11.36 -20.37 -9.74
C GLU A 84 11.87 -20.37 -8.28
N GLN A 85 12.47 -19.28 -7.81
CA GLN A 85 12.92 -19.19 -6.42
C GLN A 85 11.75 -19.17 -5.42
N ALA A 86 10.55 -18.79 -5.88
CA ALA A 86 9.33 -18.83 -5.04
C ALA A 86 9.08 -20.22 -4.49
N THR A 87 9.24 -21.26 -5.31
CA THR A 87 9.06 -22.66 -4.90
C THR A 87 10.00 -23.05 -3.75
N LYS A 88 11.25 -22.61 -3.80
CA LYS A 88 12.22 -22.88 -2.72
C LYS A 88 11.85 -22.22 -1.42
N ILE A 89 11.28 -20.99 -1.48
CA ILE A 89 10.79 -20.29 -0.30
C ILE A 89 9.60 -21.03 0.31
N ASP A 90 8.66 -21.48 -0.53
CA ASP A 90 7.49 -22.24 -0.08
C ASP A 90 7.88 -23.59 0.57
N GLU A 91 8.84 -24.30 -0.01
CA GLU A 91 9.39 -25.52 0.56
C GLU A 91 10.03 -25.25 1.93
N LEU A 92 10.82 -24.20 2.05
CA LEU A 92 11.47 -23.80 3.30
C LEU A 92 10.45 -23.43 4.38
N VAL A 93 9.45 -22.61 4.04
CA VAL A 93 8.36 -22.23 4.95
C VAL A 93 7.56 -23.46 5.39
N THR A 94 7.28 -24.39 4.46
CA THR A 94 6.54 -25.61 4.77
C THR A 94 7.35 -26.50 5.71
N SER A 95 8.66 -26.65 5.49
CA SER A 95 9.53 -27.43 6.36
C SER A 95 9.61 -26.87 7.78
N LEU A 96 9.64 -25.53 7.91
CA LEU A 96 9.65 -24.85 9.21
C LEU A 96 8.34 -25.01 9.98
N LYS A 97 7.20 -25.04 9.28
CA LYS A 97 5.88 -25.23 9.90
C LYS A 97 5.59 -26.67 10.29
N ALA A 98 6.34 -27.64 9.75
CA ALA A 98 6.20 -29.05 10.04
C ALA A 98 7.02 -29.52 11.26
N GLN A 99 7.81 -28.64 11.86
CA GLN A 99 8.55 -28.84 13.11
C GLN A 99 7.72 -28.41 14.30
#